data_ed7160e58d27ada81b925e8dddfc23b0
#
_entry.id   ed7160e58d27ada81b925e8dddfc23b0
#
_cell.length_a   1.000
_cell.length_b   1.000
_cell.length_c   1.000
_cell.angle_alpha   90.00
_cell.angle_beta   90.00
_cell.angle_gamma   90.00
#
_symmetry.space_group_name_H-M   'P 1'
#
loop_
_entity.id
_entity.type
_entity.pdbx_description
1 polymer ?
#
loop_
_entity_poly.entity_id
_entity_poly.type
_entity_poly.pdbx_seq_one_letter_code
_entity_poly.pdbx_strand_id
1 'polypeptide(L)'
;MRKSFLSILLLCSIATYAQEATSDNGGQLIKNHSFEEEAKPIRNRRFGPNGEGELFGGYLPSGIIPGWIGANSEGAVSQMETTTKKLLNKEQCQSLCWSITEATPTSPAGIANVGHNGIEAIKGNKYTLTFWVRADKRYKGRLHVGLQSKLSDGTWYAQTIVKGKIKKRWKKYTVTFVAEGDAENARFVITADTPGTLYIDEVSLYSPVATKR
;
A
#
# COMPACT_ATOMS: atom_id res chain seq x y z
N MET A 1 27.32 -42.45 9.34
CA MET A 1 25.98 -42.07 8.89
C MET A 1 25.96 -40.60 8.58
N ARG A 2 26.06 -40.25 7.30
CA ARG A 2 26.00 -38.84 6.82
C ARG A 2 24.56 -38.50 6.52
N LYS A 3 23.98 -37.56 7.27
CA LYS A 3 22.65 -37.00 6.99
C LYS A 3 22.81 -35.94 5.92
N SER A 4 22.37 -36.27 4.69
CA SER A 4 22.23 -35.28 3.61
C SER A 4 21.06 -34.36 3.93
N PHE A 5 21.35 -33.07 4.11
CA PHE A 5 20.33 -32.02 4.12
C PHE A 5 19.97 -31.72 2.66
N LEU A 6 18.77 -32.12 2.30
CA LEU A 6 18.17 -31.77 1.01
C LEU A 6 17.61 -30.34 1.15
N SER A 7 18.34 -29.37 0.61
CA SER A 7 17.84 -27.99 0.45
C SER A 7 16.76 -28.00 -0.61
N ILE A 8 15.50 -27.91 -0.18
CA ILE A 8 14.39 -27.65 -1.08
C ILE A 8 14.47 -26.18 -1.46
N LEU A 9 15.06 -25.90 -2.64
CA LEU A 9 14.87 -24.62 -3.30
C LEU A 9 13.41 -24.54 -3.75
N LEU A 10 12.61 -23.75 -3.02
CA LEU A 10 11.27 -23.39 -3.44
C LEU A 10 11.40 -22.40 -4.60
N LEU A 11 11.43 -22.91 -5.82
CA LEU A 11 11.27 -22.11 -7.02
C LEU A 11 9.83 -21.60 -7.03
N CYS A 12 9.62 -20.38 -6.56
CA CYS A 12 8.42 -19.62 -6.86
C CYS A 12 8.44 -19.36 -8.36
N SER A 13 7.77 -20.21 -9.13
CA SER A 13 7.56 -19.98 -10.55
C SER A 13 6.82 -18.65 -10.68
N ILE A 14 7.45 -17.69 -11.34
CA ILE A 14 6.85 -16.42 -11.74
C ILE A 14 5.76 -16.77 -12.75
N ALA A 15 4.55 -17.03 -12.25
CA ALA A 15 3.36 -17.00 -13.08
C ALA A 15 3.12 -15.53 -13.41
N THR A 16 3.74 -15.08 -14.50
CA THR A 16 3.36 -13.84 -15.18
C THR A 16 1.95 -14.03 -15.69
N TYR A 17 0.95 -13.73 -14.85
CA TYR A 17 -0.38 -13.48 -15.35
C TYR A 17 -0.30 -12.16 -16.12
N ALA A 18 -0.05 -12.27 -17.42
CA ALA A 18 -0.45 -11.26 -18.38
C ALA A 18 -1.97 -11.19 -18.31
N GLN A 19 -2.49 -10.31 -17.44
CA GLN A 19 -3.89 -9.96 -17.46
C GLN A 19 -4.10 -9.18 -18.75
N GLU A 20 -4.70 -9.84 -19.75
CA GLU A 20 -5.13 -9.17 -20.98
C GLU A 20 -5.95 -7.95 -20.59
N ALA A 21 -5.45 -6.79 -21.01
CA ALA A 21 -6.16 -5.53 -20.92
C ALA A 21 -7.42 -5.64 -21.78
N THR A 22 -8.53 -6.01 -21.18
CA THR A 22 -9.83 -5.79 -21.80
C THR A 22 -10.06 -4.28 -21.83
N SER A 23 -9.96 -3.73 -23.01
CA SER A 23 -10.28 -2.35 -23.34
C SER A 23 -11.73 -2.06 -22.95
N ASP A 24 -11.95 -1.40 -21.83
CA ASP A 24 -13.08 -0.50 -21.55
C ASP A 24 -13.25 -0.11 -20.06
N ASN A 25 -12.41 -0.63 -19.16
CA ASN A 25 -12.42 -0.20 -17.77
C ASN A 25 -11.02 0.32 -17.44
N GLY A 26 -10.93 1.55 -16.98
CA GLY A 26 -9.69 2.21 -16.61
C GLY A 26 -8.69 1.26 -15.93
N GLY A 27 -7.45 1.23 -16.41
CA GLY A 27 -6.42 0.29 -15.96
C GLY A 27 -6.16 0.37 -14.46
N GLN A 28 -5.56 -0.70 -13.92
CA GLN A 28 -5.08 -0.73 -12.52
C GLN A 28 -4.08 0.40 -12.28
N LEU A 29 -4.37 1.27 -11.32
CA LEU A 29 -3.56 2.46 -11.02
C LEU A 29 -2.45 2.17 -9.99
N ILE A 30 -2.58 1.11 -9.20
CA ILE A 30 -1.63 0.74 -8.15
C ILE A 30 -0.50 -0.09 -8.73
N LYS A 31 0.73 0.34 -8.51
CA LYS A 31 1.93 -0.42 -8.83
C LYS A 31 2.18 -1.48 -7.74
N ASN A 32 2.63 -2.70 -8.14
CA ASN A 32 2.89 -3.79 -7.22
C ASN A 32 1.72 -4.02 -6.23
N HIS A 33 0.54 -4.17 -6.80
CA HIS A 33 -0.74 -4.23 -6.07
C HIS A 33 -0.90 -5.48 -5.19
N SER A 34 -0.20 -6.56 -5.52
CA SER A 34 -0.17 -7.84 -4.81
C SER A 34 1.07 -8.04 -3.95
N PHE A 35 1.99 -7.05 -3.94
CA PHE A 35 3.27 -7.09 -3.23
C PHE A 35 4.23 -8.20 -3.66
N GLU A 36 4.00 -8.86 -4.80
CA GLU A 36 4.82 -9.97 -5.30
C GLU A 36 6.14 -9.53 -5.95
N GLU A 37 6.31 -8.23 -6.24
CA GLU A 37 7.59 -7.70 -6.68
C GLU A 37 8.60 -7.75 -5.52
N GLU A 38 9.78 -8.33 -5.78
CA GLU A 38 10.82 -8.47 -4.77
C GLU A 38 11.25 -7.10 -4.21
N ALA A 39 11.30 -6.99 -2.88
CA ALA A 39 11.79 -5.80 -2.22
C ALA A 39 13.27 -5.56 -2.55
N LYS A 40 13.59 -4.39 -3.09
CA LYS A 40 14.94 -4.04 -3.47
C LYS A 40 15.74 -3.64 -2.23
N PRO A 41 16.91 -4.28 -1.98
CA PRO A 41 17.76 -3.88 -0.86
C PRO A 41 18.21 -2.42 -1.05
N ILE A 42 18.27 -1.68 0.04
CA ILE A 42 18.81 -0.31 0.04
C ILE A 42 20.32 -0.44 -0.13
N ARG A 43 20.82 -0.40 -1.36
CA ARG A 43 22.25 -0.36 -1.63
C ARG A 43 22.72 1.09 -1.57
N ASN A 44 23.62 1.39 -0.61
CA ASN A 44 24.45 2.61 -0.57
C ASN A 44 23.71 3.95 -0.72
N ARG A 45 22.59 4.18 -0.04
CA ARG A 45 22.18 5.55 0.23
C ARG A 45 23.12 6.10 1.29
N ARG A 46 23.98 7.04 0.91
CA ARG A 46 24.62 7.95 1.86
C ARG A 46 23.49 8.75 2.50
N PHE A 47 23.19 8.44 3.75
CA PHE A 47 22.42 9.33 4.57
C PHE A 47 23.22 10.63 4.69
N GLY A 48 22.59 11.78 4.55
CA GLY A 48 23.25 13.06 4.83
C GLY A 48 23.83 13.07 6.24
N PRO A 49 24.78 13.96 6.54
CA PRO A 49 25.48 14.01 7.83
C PRO A 49 24.58 14.14 9.05
N ASN A 50 23.31 14.47 8.86
CA ASN A 50 22.32 14.66 9.93
C ASN A 50 21.24 13.57 9.97
N GLY A 51 21.42 12.42 9.28
CA GLY A 51 20.38 11.38 9.23
C GLY A 51 19.18 11.74 8.36
N GLU A 52 19.25 12.77 7.54
CA GLU A 52 18.19 13.29 6.67
C GLU A 52 17.86 12.39 5.47
N GLY A 53 17.86 11.09 5.72
CA GLY A 53 17.41 10.08 4.76
C GLY A 53 15.98 9.64 5.01
N GLU A 54 15.23 10.34 5.85
CA GLU A 54 13.81 10.14 6.09
C GLU A 54 13.00 10.58 4.88
N LEU A 55 12.95 9.71 3.88
CA LEU A 55 11.86 9.78 2.93
C LEU A 55 10.56 9.49 3.68
N PHE A 56 9.93 10.54 4.18
CA PHE A 56 8.59 10.51 4.76
C PHE A 56 8.41 9.65 6.03
N GLY A 57 9.27 9.78 7.03
CA GLY A 57 9.02 9.31 8.40
C GLY A 57 8.87 7.80 8.58
N GLY A 58 9.30 6.99 7.63
CA GLY A 58 9.21 5.53 7.70
C GLY A 58 10.56 4.86 7.46
N TYR A 59 11.12 4.22 8.47
CA TYR A 59 12.26 3.32 8.30
C TYR A 59 11.80 2.01 7.63
N LEU A 60 12.45 1.60 6.55
CA LEU A 60 12.18 0.34 5.86
C LEU A 60 13.29 -0.68 6.20
N PRO A 61 13.10 -1.53 7.21
CA PRO A 61 14.15 -2.46 7.65
C PRO A 61 14.46 -3.54 6.60
N SER A 62 13.52 -3.89 5.74
CA SER A 62 13.65 -4.97 4.76
C SER A 62 13.93 -4.52 3.33
N GLY A 63 14.08 -3.22 3.08
CA GLY A 63 14.32 -2.68 1.74
C GLY A 63 13.14 -1.86 1.20
N ILE A 64 13.25 -1.44 -0.06
CA ILE A 64 12.22 -0.66 -0.74
C ILE A 64 11.21 -1.61 -1.36
N ILE A 65 9.97 -1.55 -0.94
CA ILE A 65 8.86 -2.25 -1.59
C ILE A 65 8.50 -1.47 -2.86
N PRO A 66 8.65 -2.05 -4.07
CA PRO A 66 8.39 -1.34 -5.30
C PRO A 66 6.99 -0.69 -5.33
N GLY A 67 6.94 0.59 -5.65
CA GLY A 67 5.69 1.36 -5.74
C GLY A 67 5.12 1.86 -4.40
N TRP A 68 5.60 1.35 -3.25
CA TRP A 68 5.08 1.72 -1.94
C TRP A 68 6.09 2.51 -1.11
N ILE A 69 5.61 3.51 -0.40
CA ILE A 69 6.39 4.38 0.48
C ILE A 69 5.66 4.64 1.79
N GLY A 70 6.40 4.99 2.84
CA GLY A 70 5.81 5.54 4.06
C GLY A 70 5.19 6.92 3.82
N ALA A 71 4.09 7.20 4.50
CA ALA A 71 3.36 8.47 4.43
C ALA A 71 2.81 8.88 5.81
N ASN A 72 3.63 8.71 6.83
CA ASN A 72 3.27 9.08 8.21
C ASN A 72 3.10 10.59 8.33
N SER A 73 2.11 11.01 9.11
CA SER A 73 2.03 12.38 9.61
C SER A 73 3.10 12.60 10.68
N GLU A 74 3.41 13.85 10.97
CA GLU A 74 4.34 14.20 12.04
C GLU A 74 3.90 13.57 13.37
N GLY A 75 4.85 12.95 14.09
CA GLY A 75 4.61 12.25 15.35
C GLY A 75 4.05 10.83 15.20
N ALA A 76 3.70 10.39 14.00
CA ALA A 76 3.33 8.99 13.78
C ALA A 76 4.56 8.13 13.43
N VAL A 77 4.58 6.90 13.97
CA VAL A 77 5.67 5.93 13.72
C VAL A 77 5.09 4.63 13.20
N SER A 78 5.53 4.24 12.02
CA SER A 78 5.18 2.94 11.45
C SER A 78 6.28 2.38 10.56
N GLN A 79 6.24 1.07 10.37
CA GLN A 79 7.15 0.33 9.49
C GLN A 79 6.34 -0.57 8.57
N MET A 80 6.81 -0.75 7.35
CA MET A 80 6.23 -1.70 6.41
C MET A 80 7.29 -2.64 5.86
N GLU A 81 6.92 -3.89 5.72
CA GLU A 81 7.77 -4.95 5.14
C GLU A 81 6.90 -5.95 4.39
N THR A 82 7.49 -6.70 3.47
CA THR A 82 6.83 -7.87 2.92
C THR A 82 7.01 -9.07 3.84
N THR A 83 6.02 -9.95 3.90
CA THR A 83 6.05 -11.12 4.76
C THR A 83 5.47 -12.37 4.09
N THR A 84 6.06 -13.51 4.37
CA THR A 84 5.59 -14.84 3.95
C THR A 84 4.70 -15.50 5.01
N LYS A 85 4.50 -14.86 6.17
CA LYS A 85 3.85 -15.50 7.34
C LYS A 85 2.33 -15.41 7.34
N LYS A 86 1.75 -14.46 6.64
CA LYS A 86 0.30 -14.18 6.67
C LYS A 86 -0.21 -13.97 5.25
N LEU A 87 -0.06 -14.98 4.41
CA LEU A 87 -0.51 -14.95 3.03
C LEU A 87 -2.04 -14.94 2.94
N LEU A 88 -2.56 -14.26 1.93
CA LEU A 88 -3.99 -14.22 1.63
C LEU A 88 -4.48 -15.60 1.15
N ASN A 89 -3.70 -16.23 0.29
CA ASN A 89 -3.94 -17.58 -0.24
C ASN A 89 -2.61 -18.34 -0.42
N LYS A 90 -2.68 -19.59 -0.87
CA LYS A 90 -1.51 -20.46 -1.05
C LYS A 90 -0.70 -20.18 -2.31
N GLU A 91 -1.25 -19.44 -3.24
CA GLU A 91 -0.63 -19.14 -4.53
C GLU A 91 0.27 -17.92 -4.45
N GLN A 92 0.09 -17.09 -3.42
CA GLN A 92 0.89 -15.91 -3.17
C GLN A 92 2.16 -16.23 -2.39
N CYS A 93 3.23 -15.49 -2.68
CA CYS A 93 4.51 -15.64 -2.02
C CYS A 93 4.67 -14.70 -0.83
N GLN A 94 4.05 -13.53 -0.87
CA GLN A 94 4.16 -12.52 0.19
C GLN A 94 2.94 -11.59 0.25
N SER A 95 2.82 -10.88 1.36
CA SER A 95 1.85 -9.80 1.57
C SER A 95 2.53 -8.65 2.30
N LEU A 96 1.93 -7.47 2.31
CA LEU A 96 2.41 -6.35 3.11
C LEU A 96 2.11 -6.56 4.60
N CYS A 97 3.11 -6.43 5.45
CA CYS A 97 2.98 -6.26 6.90
C CYS A 97 3.25 -4.80 7.25
N TRP A 98 2.26 -4.13 7.82
CA TRP A 98 2.36 -2.75 8.26
C TRP A 98 2.21 -2.66 9.78
N SER A 99 3.33 -2.41 10.46
CA SER A 99 3.42 -2.28 11.92
C SER A 99 3.38 -0.82 12.31
N ILE A 100 2.34 -0.42 13.04
CA ILE A 100 2.10 0.95 13.50
C ILE A 100 2.36 0.98 14.99
N THR A 101 3.39 1.73 15.41
CA THR A 101 3.79 1.89 16.80
C THR A 101 3.10 3.08 17.43
N GLU A 102 3.05 4.19 16.70
CA GLU A 102 2.44 5.44 17.15
C GLU A 102 1.53 6.01 16.07
N ALA A 103 0.28 6.22 16.39
CA ALA A 103 -0.69 6.89 15.54
C ALA A 103 -1.88 7.41 16.39
N THR A 104 -2.42 8.54 15.98
CA THR A 104 -3.62 9.15 16.55
C THR A 104 -4.51 9.69 15.41
N PRO A 105 -5.76 10.08 15.69
CA PRO A 105 -6.62 10.71 14.69
C PRO A 105 -6.05 12.02 14.10
N THR A 106 -5.25 12.76 14.87
CA THR A 106 -4.59 14.00 14.43
C THR A 106 -3.20 13.79 13.85
N SER A 107 -2.60 12.63 14.11
CA SER A 107 -1.29 12.23 13.61
C SER A 107 -1.37 10.76 13.12
N PRO A 108 -2.03 10.49 12.01
CA PRO A 108 -2.19 9.13 11.51
C PRO A 108 -0.90 8.61 10.89
N ALA A 109 -0.65 7.33 11.08
CA ALA A 109 0.34 6.61 10.29
C ALA A 109 -0.19 6.41 8.87
N GLY A 110 0.71 6.36 7.87
CA GLY A 110 0.31 6.24 6.47
C GLY A 110 1.26 5.41 5.63
N ILE A 111 0.70 4.78 4.61
CA ILE A 111 1.42 4.17 3.49
C ILE A 111 0.83 4.72 2.19
N ALA A 112 1.68 4.90 1.18
CA ALA A 112 1.24 5.45 -0.08
C ALA A 112 1.79 4.65 -1.27
N ASN A 113 1.02 4.66 -2.35
CA ASN A 113 1.43 4.14 -3.66
C ASN A 113 1.45 5.26 -4.68
N VAL A 114 2.57 5.38 -5.39
CA VAL A 114 2.77 6.45 -6.36
C VAL A 114 2.28 6.10 -7.77
N GLY A 115 1.64 4.93 -7.93
CA GLY A 115 1.23 4.43 -9.23
C GLY A 115 2.40 4.07 -10.13
N HIS A 116 2.13 3.87 -11.42
CA HIS A 116 3.17 3.60 -12.41
C HIS A 116 3.94 4.87 -12.83
N ASN A 117 3.20 5.96 -13.05
CA ASN A 117 3.75 7.27 -13.48
C ASN A 117 3.10 8.45 -12.74
N GLY A 118 2.62 8.23 -11.52
CA GLY A 118 1.68 9.12 -10.83
C GLY A 118 0.24 8.65 -11.03
N ILE A 119 -0.64 9.13 -10.18
CA ILE A 119 -2.08 8.87 -10.30
C ILE A 119 -2.75 10.20 -10.63
N GLU A 120 -3.47 10.25 -11.74
CA GLU A 120 -4.25 11.42 -12.08
C GLU A 120 -5.53 11.44 -11.23
N ALA A 121 -5.76 12.52 -10.51
CA ALA A 121 -7.05 12.81 -9.89
C ALA A 121 -7.80 13.78 -10.81
N ILE A 122 -9.02 13.42 -11.20
CA ILE A 122 -9.87 14.28 -12.05
C ILE A 122 -11.14 14.59 -11.27
N LYS A 123 -11.42 15.85 -11.05
CA LYS A 123 -12.60 16.32 -10.33
C LYS A 123 -13.88 15.72 -10.89
N GLY A 124 -14.69 15.16 -10.00
CA GLY A 124 -15.95 14.48 -10.37
C GLY A 124 -15.79 13.02 -10.76
N ASN A 125 -14.58 12.54 -11.04
CA ASN A 125 -14.36 11.13 -11.33
C ASN A 125 -14.54 10.27 -10.08
N LYS A 126 -15.17 9.11 -10.29
CA LYS A 126 -15.41 8.11 -9.26
C LYS A 126 -14.29 7.06 -9.31
N TYR A 127 -13.63 6.84 -8.20
CA TYR A 127 -12.62 5.82 -8.02
C TYR A 127 -13.19 4.65 -7.23
N THR A 128 -12.84 3.44 -7.62
CA THR A 128 -13.18 2.22 -6.90
C THR A 128 -11.92 1.54 -6.41
N LEU A 129 -11.81 1.44 -5.09
CA LEU A 129 -10.73 0.73 -4.41
C LEU A 129 -11.24 -0.61 -3.89
N THR A 130 -10.48 -1.67 -4.19
CA THR A 130 -10.64 -2.95 -3.50
C THR A 130 -9.30 -3.36 -2.88
N PHE A 131 -9.34 -3.97 -1.71
CA PHE A 131 -8.15 -4.52 -1.08
C PHE A 131 -8.53 -5.54 -0.02
N TRP A 132 -7.61 -6.44 0.25
CA TRP A 132 -7.73 -7.36 1.36
C TRP A 132 -6.94 -6.85 2.54
N VAL A 133 -7.52 -6.94 3.73
CA VAL A 133 -6.85 -6.58 4.98
C VAL A 133 -7.24 -7.50 6.12
N ARG A 134 -6.28 -7.77 6.96
CA ARG A 134 -6.44 -8.42 8.26
C ARG A 134 -5.56 -7.73 9.30
N ALA A 135 -5.84 -7.96 10.56
CA ALA A 135 -4.99 -7.50 11.67
C ALA A 135 -4.46 -8.68 12.46
N ASP A 136 -3.36 -8.48 13.17
CA ASP A 136 -2.82 -9.48 14.10
C ASP A 136 -3.74 -9.68 15.31
N LYS A 137 -4.26 -8.58 15.82
CA LYS A 137 -5.32 -8.51 16.86
C LYS A 137 -6.50 -7.75 16.27
N ARG A 138 -7.64 -7.75 16.95
CA ARG A 138 -8.77 -6.90 16.56
C ARG A 138 -8.31 -5.44 16.53
N TYR A 139 -8.24 -4.85 15.33
CA TYR A 139 -7.90 -3.46 15.15
C TYR A 139 -9.07 -2.56 15.55
N LYS A 140 -8.80 -1.57 16.39
CA LYS A 140 -9.83 -0.68 16.93
C LYS A 140 -9.92 0.65 16.19
N GLY A 141 -8.89 0.97 15.40
CA GLY A 141 -8.80 2.20 14.63
C GLY A 141 -9.62 2.19 13.34
N ARG A 142 -9.55 3.31 12.65
CA ARG A 142 -10.14 3.52 11.33
C ARG A 142 -9.05 3.58 10.28
N LEU A 143 -9.37 3.11 9.08
CA LEU A 143 -8.56 3.37 7.91
C LEU A 143 -9.25 4.43 7.06
N HIS A 144 -8.50 5.45 6.69
CA HIS A 144 -8.89 6.41 5.66
C HIS A 144 -8.11 6.06 4.39
N VAL A 145 -8.77 6.13 3.26
CA VAL A 145 -8.18 5.79 1.96
C VAL A 145 -8.57 6.84 0.94
N GLY A 146 -7.68 7.10 -0.02
CA GLY A 146 -8.01 8.03 -1.09
C GLY A 146 -6.80 8.51 -1.88
N LEU A 147 -6.96 9.63 -2.56
CA LEU A 147 -5.94 10.30 -3.33
C LEU A 147 -5.47 11.57 -2.60
N GLN A 148 -4.17 11.68 -2.44
CA GLN A 148 -3.53 12.79 -1.73
C GLN A 148 -2.47 13.44 -2.61
N SER A 149 -2.17 14.70 -2.35
CA SER A 149 -1.05 15.41 -2.94
C SER A 149 0.24 14.61 -2.78
N LYS A 150 1.07 14.62 -3.81
CA LYS A 150 2.42 14.05 -3.74
C LYS A 150 3.35 14.90 -2.86
N LEU A 151 3.01 16.17 -2.70
CA LEU A 151 3.72 17.08 -1.81
C LEU A 151 3.37 16.79 -0.35
N SER A 152 4.23 17.20 0.56
CA SER A 152 4.07 17.01 2.01
C SER A 152 2.96 17.85 2.66
N ASP A 153 2.22 18.63 1.86
CA ASP A 153 1.13 19.50 2.33
C ASP A 153 -0.11 18.76 2.82
N GLY A 154 -0.17 17.43 2.60
CA GLY A 154 -1.26 16.58 3.06
C GLY A 154 -2.61 16.83 2.40
N THR A 155 -2.69 17.63 1.34
CA THR A 155 -3.94 17.92 0.64
C THR A 155 -4.59 16.67 0.07
N TRP A 156 -5.85 16.42 0.41
CA TRP A 156 -6.66 15.34 -0.13
C TRP A 156 -7.45 15.80 -1.34
N TYR A 157 -7.34 15.09 -2.45
CA TYR A 157 -8.20 15.27 -3.63
C TYR A 157 -9.43 14.38 -3.60
N ALA A 158 -9.35 13.27 -2.88
CA ALA A 158 -10.46 12.35 -2.67
C ALA A 158 -10.17 11.52 -1.43
N GLN A 159 -11.17 11.29 -0.58
CA GLN A 159 -10.98 10.42 0.59
C GLN A 159 -12.28 9.76 1.03
N THR A 160 -12.16 8.64 1.71
CA THR A 160 -13.26 7.97 2.40
C THR A 160 -12.75 7.13 3.56
N ILE A 161 -13.66 6.79 4.47
CA ILE A 161 -13.36 5.90 5.60
C ILE A 161 -13.79 4.49 5.25
N VAL A 162 -12.92 3.52 5.50
CA VAL A 162 -13.24 2.10 5.35
C VAL A 162 -14.25 1.69 6.42
N LYS A 163 -15.47 1.38 6.01
CA LYS A 163 -16.54 0.97 6.93
C LYS A 163 -16.34 -0.45 7.43
N GLY A 164 -16.43 -0.63 8.75
CA GLY A 164 -16.38 -1.94 9.39
C GLY A 164 -15.11 -2.18 10.20
N LYS A 165 -15.11 -3.29 10.95
CA LYS A 165 -14.02 -3.66 11.86
C LYS A 165 -13.02 -4.57 11.15
N ILE A 166 -11.74 -4.25 11.25
CA ILE A 166 -10.67 -5.12 10.77
C ILE A 166 -10.40 -6.18 11.84
N LYS A 167 -10.46 -7.45 11.40
CA LYS A 167 -10.35 -8.62 12.27
C LYS A 167 -9.09 -9.41 11.94
N LYS A 168 -8.84 -10.50 12.70
CA LYS A 168 -7.72 -11.45 12.50
C LYS A 168 -7.81 -12.26 11.19
N ARG A 169 -8.98 -12.33 10.55
CA ARG A 169 -9.19 -13.04 9.28
C ARG A 169 -9.13 -12.06 8.13
N TRP A 170 -8.57 -12.47 7.02
CA TRP A 170 -8.61 -11.73 5.77
C TRP A 170 -10.05 -11.38 5.40
N LYS A 171 -10.26 -10.15 5.03
CA LYS A 171 -11.53 -9.65 4.51
C LYS A 171 -11.27 -8.68 3.37
N LYS A 172 -11.99 -8.87 2.27
CA LYS A 172 -12.02 -7.91 1.16
C LYS A 172 -12.89 -6.71 1.52
N TYR A 173 -12.36 -5.54 1.27
CA TYR A 173 -13.09 -4.28 1.36
C TYR A 173 -13.19 -3.68 -0.04
N THR A 174 -14.33 -3.12 -0.34
CA THR A 174 -14.57 -2.34 -1.55
C THR A 174 -15.14 -1.00 -1.11
N VAL A 175 -14.50 0.07 -1.53
CA VAL A 175 -14.92 1.43 -1.24
C VAL A 175 -14.86 2.27 -2.51
N THR A 176 -15.74 3.26 -2.60
CA THR A 176 -15.75 4.22 -3.69
C THR A 176 -15.62 5.62 -3.13
N PHE A 177 -14.94 6.48 -3.85
CA PHE A 177 -14.82 7.89 -3.54
C PHE A 177 -14.78 8.71 -4.83
N VAL A 178 -15.14 9.98 -4.73
CA VAL A 178 -15.16 10.91 -5.87
C VAL A 178 -14.08 11.95 -5.64
N ALA A 179 -13.33 12.29 -6.69
CA ALA A 179 -12.34 13.35 -6.59
C ALA A 179 -13.04 14.72 -6.52
N GLU A 180 -12.62 15.53 -5.57
CA GLU A 180 -13.12 16.89 -5.31
C GLU A 180 -12.24 17.96 -6.00
N GLY A 181 -11.06 17.57 -6.46
CA GLY A 181 -10.08 18.41 -7.15
C GLY A 181 -9.30 17.65 -8.21
N ASP A 182 -8.60 18.40 -9.06
CA ASP A 182 -7.72 17.89 -10.11
C ASP A 182 -6.27 17.83 -9.62
N ALA A 183 -5.56 16.77 -10.01
CA ALA A 183 -4.12 16.64 -9.83
C ALA A 183 -3.53 15.68 -10.86
N GLU A 184 -2.44 16.07 -11.50
CA GLU A 184 -1.73 15.22 -12.46
C GLU A 184 -0.89 14.13 -11.78
N ASN A 185 -0.46 14.36 -10.55
CA ASN A 185 0.50 13.52 -9.82
C ASN A 185 0.06 13.30 -8.38
N ALA A 186 -1.16 12.84 -8.16
CA ALA A 186 -1.58 12.36 -6.84
C ALA A 186 -0.91 11.02 -6.49
N ARG A 187 -0.96 10.67 -5.23
CA ARG A 187 -0.63 9.34 -4.72
C ARG A 187 -1.85 8.71 -4.08
N PHE A 188 -1.99 7.41 -4.18
CA PHE A 188 -2.95 6.66 -3.38
C PHE A 188 -2.40 6.52 -1.96
N VAL A 189 -3.23 6.73 -0.95
CA VAL A 189 -2.82 6.68 0.47
C VAL A 189 -3.80 5.84 1.28
N ILE A 190 -3.27 5.04 2.18
CA ILE A 190 -4.01 4.42 3.29
C ILE A 190 -3.44 5.00 4.57
N THR A 191 -4.28 5.62 5.41
CA THR A 191 -3.88 6.07 6.74
C THR A 191 -4.62 5.32 7.83
N ALA A 192 -3.99 5.20 8.99
CA ALA A 192 -4.48 4.50 10.18
C ALA A 192 -4.31 5.40 11.41
N ASP A 193 -5.36 5.52 12.20
CA ASP A 193 -5.43 6.45 13.35
C ASP A 193 -5.10 5.81 14.70
N THR A 194 -4.62 4.58 14.71
CA THR A 194 -4.41 3.81 15.95
C THR A 194 -3.27 2.81 15.78
N PRO A 195 -2.43 2.58 16.80
CA PRO A 195 -1.38 1.55 16.77
C PRO A 195 -1.93 0.13 16.55
N GLY A 196 -1.13 -0.68 15.86
CA GLY A 196 -1.45 -2.09 15.59
C GLY A 196 -0.70 -2.63 14.39
N THR A 197 -0.82 -3.94 14.14
CA THR A 197 -0.22 -4.59 12.97
C THR A 197 -1.32 -5.00 12.01
N LEU A 198 -1.21 -4.52 10.80
CA LEU A 198 -2.10 -4.81 9.68
C LEU A 198 -1.35 -5.58 8.59
N TYR A 199 -2.03 -6.51 7.96
CA TYR A 199 -1.56 -7.19 6.75
C TYR A 199 -2.49 -6.78 5.62
N ILE A 200 -1.92 -6.36 4.50
CA ILE A 200 -2.65 -5.83 3.35
C ILE A 200 -2.20 -6.58 2.10
N ASP A 201 -3.15 -6.83 1.19
CA ASP A 201 -2.88 -7.51 -0.05
C ASP A 201 -3.92 -7.17 -1.13
N GLU A 202 -3.57 -7.47 -2.40
CA GLU A 202 -4.46 -7.31 -3.55
C GLU A 202 -5.14 -5.92 -3.60
N VAL A 203 -4.31 -4.89 -3.54
CA VAL A 203 -4.79 -3.50 -3.56
C VAL A 203 -5.03 -3.05 -4.99
N SER A 204 -6.28 -2.87 -5.37
CA SER A 204 -6.67 -2.46 -6.73
C SER A 204 -7.44 -1.15 -6.71
N LEU A 205 -6.98 -0.18 -7.46
CA LEU A 205 -7.63 1.11 -7.65
C LEU A 205 -7.93 1.32 -9.13
N TYR A 206 -9.17 1.58 -9.44
CA TYR A 206 -9.66 1.84 -10.79
C TYR A 206 -10.39 3.17 -10.86
N SER A 207 -10.21 3.87 -11.97
CA SER A 207 -11.03 5.00 -12.36
C SER A 207 -11.67 4.71 -13.70
N PRO A 208 -12.94 5.05 -13.93
CA PRO A 208 -13.48 5.03 -15.28
C PRO A 208 -12.66 6.02 -16.11
N VAL A 209 -12.26 5.62 -17.31
CA VAL A 209 -11.58 6.51 -18.24
C VAL A 209 -12.55 7.64 -18.53
N ALA A 210 -12.26 8.86 -18.04
CA ALA A 210 -12.95 10.04 -18.52
C ALA A 210 -12.53 10.24 -19.98
N THR A 211 -13.41 9.96 -20.90
CA THR A 211 -13.22 10.41 -22.27
C THR A 211 -13.14 11.95 -22.19
N LYS A 212 -11.94 12.51 -22.35
CA LYS A 212 -11.79 13.96 -22.50
C LYS A 212 -12.67 14.37 -23.68
N ARG A 213 -13.77 15.05 -23.39
CA ARG A 213 -14.61 15.67 -24.39
C ARG A 213 -13.96 16.94 -24.91
#